data_ddd840e54b1d7ef6bc3d7980ad87132c
#
_entry.id   ddd840e54b1d7ef6bc3d7980ad87132c
#
_cell.length_a   1.000
_cell.length_b   1.000
_cell.length_c   1.000
_cell.angle_alpha   90.00
_cell.angle_beta   90.00
_cell.angle_gamma   90.00
#
_symmetry.space_group_name_H-M   'P 1'
#
loop_
_entity.id
_entity.type
_entity.pdbx_description
1 polymer ?
#
loop_
_entity_poly.entity_id
_entity_poly.type
_entity_poly.pdbx_seq_one_letter_code
_entity_poly.pdbx_strand_id
1 'polypeptide(L)' 'MIVTIHNRKYNDEIAFEIDELNEETRQDILDSVHSRGWKDKDCWSEVDD' A
#
# COMPACT_ATOMS: atom_id res chain seq x y z
N MET A 1 10.53 -7.11 -5.03
CA MET A 1 9.05 -6.98 -5.17
C MET A 1 8.62 -5.56 -4.84
N ILE A 2 7.79 -4.99 -5.67
CA ILE A 2 7.26 -3.64 -5.42
C ILE A 2 5.74 -3.75 -5.27
N VAL A 3 5.24 -3.21 -4.16
CA VAL A 3 3.82 -3.12 -3.90
C VAL A 3 3.41 -1.65 -4.00
N THR A 4 2.47 -1.36 -4.89
CA THR A 4 1.98 0.01 -5.07
C THR A 4 0.55 0.10 -4.56
N ILE A 5 0.32 1.02 -3.65
CA ILE A 5 -1.01 1.31 -3.12
C ILE A 5 -1.53 2.57 -3.80
N HIS A 6 -2.65 2.42 -4.48
CA HIS A 6 -3.32 3.53 -5.16
C HIS A 6 -4.49 4.04 -4.33
N ASN A 7 -4.71 5.32 -4.35
CA ASN A 7 -5.88 5.93 -3.71
C ASN A 7 -6.70 6.70 -4.76
N ARG A 8 -7.93 6.26 -4.98
CA ARG A 8 -8.80 6.88 -6.00
C ARG A 8 -9.39 8.21 -5.54
N LYS A 9 -9.52 8.41 -4.24
CA LYS A 9 -10.09 9.65 -3.70
C LYS A 9 -9.14 10.83 -3.92
N TYR A 10 -7.84 10.61 -3.70
CA TYR A 10 -6.82 11.65 -3.84
C TYR A 10 -6.08 11.57 -5.17
N ASN A 11 -6.38 10.55 -5.98
CA ASN A 11 -5.71 10.28 -7.25
C ASN A 11 -4.18 10.23 -7.06
N ASP A 12 -3.75 9.47 -6.07
CA ASP A 12 -2.36 9.38 -5.65
C ASP A 12 -1.94 7.92 -5.48
N GLU A 13 -0.66 7.69 -5.33
CA GLU A 13 -0.12 6.35 -5.15
C GLU A 13 1.18 6.37 -4.36
N ILE A 14 1.48 5.26 -3.68
CA ILE A 14 2.71 5.07 -2.92
C ILE A 14 3.26 3.69 -3.27
N ALA A 15 4.53 3.64 -3.63
CA ALA A 15 5.21 2.38 -3.91
C ALA A 15 6.08 1.98 -2.72
N PHE A 16 6.05 0.69 -2.38
CA PHE A 16 6.86 0.09 -1.32
C PHE A 16 7.73 -0.99 -1.91
N GLU A 17 9.03 -0.88 -1.72
CA GLU A 17 9.96 -1.93 -2.12
C GLU A 17 10.16 -2.88 -0.95
N ILE A 18 9.84 -4.15 -1.14
CA ILE A 18 9.90 -5.17 -0.10
C ILE A 18 10.56 -6.44 -0.63
N ASP A 19 11.16 -7.21 0.28
CA ASP A 19 11.79 -8.48 -0.08
C ASP A 19 10.75 -9.59 -0.23
N GLU A 20 9.78 -9.61 0.67
CA GLU A 20 8.78 -10.66 0.73
C GLU A 20 7.45 -10.10 1.23
N LEU A 21 6.36 -10.47 0.57
CA LEU A 21 5.03 -10.06 1.00
C LEU A 21 4.50 -11.09 2.00
N ASN A 22 4.81 -10.87 3.27
CA ASN A 22 4.29 -11.68 4.36
C ASN A 22 3.33 -10.84 5.22
N GLU A 23 2.79 -11.44 6.27
CA GLU A 23 1.81 -10.79 7.12
C GLU A 23 2.37 -9.54 7.80
N GLU A 24 3.60 -9.62 8.29
CA GLU A 24 4.26 -8.49 8.95
C GLU A 24 4.47 -7.33 7.98
N THR A 25 5.03 -7.61 6.81
CA THR A 25 5.27 -6.59 5.79
C THR A 25 3.97 -5.96 5.32
N ARG A 26 2.95 -6.80 5.14
CA ARG A 26 1.62 -6.32 4.73
C ARG A 26 1.05 -5.37 5.77
N GLN A 27 1.20 -5.69 7.05
CA GLN A 27 0.72 -4.82 8.13
C GLN A 27 1.48 -3.50 8.16
N ASP A 28 2.79 -3.52 7.92
CA ASP A 28 3.59 -2.30 7.85
C ASP A 28 3.10 -1.39 6.73
N ILE A 29 2.79 -1.96 5.57
CA ILE A 29 2.23 -1.21 4.45
C ILE A 29 0.90 -0.58 4.83
N LEU A 30 0.00 -1.35 5.44
CA LEU A 30 -1.30 -0.86 5.86
C LEU A 30 -1.17 0.25 6.90
N ASP A 31 -0.28 0.09 7.87
CA ASP A 31 -0.05 1.12 8.88
C ASP A 31 0.44 2.42 8.25
N SER A 32 1.32 2.32 7.27
CA SER A 32 1.83 3.49 6.55
C SER A 32 0.71 4.20 5.79
N VAL A 33 -0.15 3.42 5.12
CA VAL A 33 -1.29 3.94 4.37
C VAL A 33 -2.28 4.64 5.32
N HIS A 34 -2.60 4.00 6.44
CA HIS A 34 -3.53 4.54 7.41
C HIS A 34 -3.00 5.81 8.10
N SER A 35 -1.69 5.89 8.31
CA SER A 35 -1.07 7.07 8.92
C SER A 35 -1.20 8.31 8.04
N ARG A 36 -1.43 8.12 6.74
CA ARG A 36 -1.67 9.22 5.80
C ARG A 36 -3.13 9.64 5.77
N GLY A 37 -4.00 8.96 6.53
CA GLY A 37 -5.42 9.21 6.51
C GLY A 37 -6.16 8.53 5.37
N TRP A 38 -5.50 7.65 4.63
CA TRP A 38 -6.12 6.91 3.54
C TRP A 38 -6.97 5.78 4.10
N LYS A 39 -8.16 5.62 3.57
CA LYS A 39 -9.09 4.57 3.99
C LYS A 39 -9.05 3.41 3.01
N ASP A 40 -9.16 2.19 3.52
CA ASP A 40 -9.08 0.98 2.69
C ASP A 40 -10.09 0.98 1.56
N LYS A 41 -11.27 1.52 1.78
CA LYS A 41 -12.33 1.57 0.76
C LYS A 41 -11.95 2.39 -0.48
N ASP A 42 -11.00 3.32 -0.32
CA ASP A 42 -10.56 4.19 -1.41
C ASP A 42 -9.27 3.69 -2.07
N CYS A 43 -8.70 2.61 -1.55
CA CYS A 43 -7.41 2.11 -1.98
C CYS A 43 -7.50 0.76 -2.68
N TRP A 44 -6.54 0.51 -3.56
CA TRP A 44 -6.29 -0.83 -4.11
C TRP A 44 -4.80 -0.99 -4.31
N SER A 45 -4.36 -2.23 -4.46
CA SER A 45 -2.94 -2.52 -4.56
C SER A 45 -2.59 -3.26 -5.85
N GLU A 46 -1.38 -3.03 -6.31
CA GLU A 46 -0.79 -3.77 -7.40
C GLU A 46 0.57 -4.28 -6.93
N VAL A 47 0.89 -5.52 -7.32
CA VAL A 47 2.17 -6.14 -6.96
C VAL A 47 2.95 -6.41 -8.22
N ASP A 48 4.20 -5.97 -8.24
CA ASP A 48 5.11 -6.19 -9.36
C ASP A 48 6.35 -6.90 -8.83
N ASP A 49 6.63 -8.07 -9.37
CA ASP A 49 7.79 -8.85 -9.00
C ASP A 49 9.03 -8.41 -9.81
#